data_13df3adec81752c95700f1170fe97dee
#
_entry.id   13df3adec81752c95700f1170fe97dee
#
_cell.length_a   1.000
_cell.length_b   1.000
_cell.length_c   1.000
_cell.angle_alpha   90.00
_cell.angle_beta   90.00
_cell.angle_gamma   90.00
#
_symmetry.space_group_name_H-M   'P 1'
#
loop_
_entity.id
_entity.type
_entity.pdbx_description
1 polymer ?
#
loop_
_entity_poly.entity_id
_entity_poly.type
_entity_poly.pdbx_seq_one_letter_code
_entity_poly.pdbx_strand_id
1 'polypeptide(L)'
;MKRFEIVNGMRRNMEPCAVLVWDDDSNFLPIDIDESATEKDVPMLFIPFLRKGQHHIDDVWVRRWVEEHIVPSDGQNLGQVLRANGLQFYDSMLLLIAGEGRCAQDDFFIQEVRDAVASESVSSRVGNIVRQAREQAGISQVGLAEECGIRQPTLSRIERGATSPTVETLSDIAKAL
;
A
#
# COMPACT_ATOMS: atom_id res chain seq x y z
N MET A 1 4.99 9.95 -2.37
CA MET A 1 5.56 8.65 -2.80
C MET A 1 4.47 7.59 -2.68
N LYS A 2 4.07 6.94 -3.76
CA LYS A 2 3.06 5.88 -3.77
C LYS A 2 3.72 4.53 -4.06
N ARG A 3 3.17 3.46 -3.49
CA ARG A 3 3.70 2.11 -3.63
C ARG A 3 2.60 1.17 -4.09
N PHE A 4 2.92 0.33 -5.04
CA PHE A 4 2.00 -0.67 -5.60
C PHE A 4 2.70 -2.02 -5.67
N GLU A 5 2.02 -3.07 -5.29
CA GLU A 5 2.47 -4.43 -5.49
C GLU A 5 2.16 -4.87 -6.92
N ILE A 6 3.13 -5.49 -7.59
CA ILE A 6 2.93 -6.18 -8.87
C ILE A 6 2.56 -7.62 -8.55
N VAL A 7 1.35 -8.02 -8.93
CA VAL A 7 0.76 -9.31 -8.54
C VAL A 7 0.36 -10.11 -9.78
N ASN A 8 0.59 -11.42 -9.75
CA ASN A 8 0.11 -12.34 -10.78
C ASN A 8 -1.33 -12.79 -10.46
N GLY A 9 -2.30 -12.37 -11.28
CA GLY A 9 -3.72 -12.68 -11.11
C GLY A 9 -4.10 -14.16 -11.29
N MET A 10 -3.23 -14.97 -11.92
CA MET A 10 -3.45 -16.42 -12.09
C MET A 10 -3.11 -17.23 -10.83
N ARG A 11 -2.44 -16.63 -9.85
CA ARG A 11 -2.02 -17.33 -8.63
C ARG A 11 -3.05 -17.22 -7.52
N ARG A 12 -3.32 -18.35 -6.86
CA ARG A 12 -4.23 -18.41 -5.71
C ARG A 12 -3.76 -17.54 -4.52
N ASN A 13 -2.46 -17.39 -4.33
CA ASN A 13 -1.91 -16.68 -3.16
C ASN A 13 -1.73 -15.18 -3.42
N MET A 14 -1.82 -14.71 -4.66
CA MET A 14 -1.62 -13.30 -5.03
C MET A 14 -0.38 -12.66 -4.34
N GLU A 15 0.68 -13.45 -4.17
CA GLU A 15 1.93 -12.94 -3.61
C GLU A 15 2.58 -11.96 -4.59
N PRO A 16 2.98 -10.77 -4.13
CA PRO A 16 3.62 -9.80 -5.00
C PRO A 16 5.00 -10.29 -5.43
N CYS A 17 5.33 -10.11 -6.70
CA CYS A 17 6.67 -10.42 -7.20
C CYS A 17 7.64 -9.24 -7.05
N ALA A 18 7.12 -8.03 -6.98
CA ALA A 18 7.88 -6.81 -6.81
C ALA A 18 7.00 -5.68 -6.28
N VAL A 19 7.62 -4.59 -5.84
CA VAL A 19 6.93 -3.36 -5.42
C VAL A 19 7.31 -2.24 -6.37
N LEU A 20 6.34 -1.77 -7.14
CA LEU A 20 6.44 -0.58 -7.98
C LEU A 20 6.36 0.66 -7.07
N VAL A 21 7.35 1.52 -7.17
CA VAL A 21 7.40 2.78 -6.42
C VAL A 21 7.38 3.95 -7.39
N TRP A 22 6.51 4.90 -7.12
CA TRP A 22 6.38 6.13 -7.87
C TRP A 22 6.58 7.33 -6.95
N ASP A 23 7.47 8.24 -7.34
CA ASP A 23 7.72 9.46 -6.58
C ASP A 23 6.80 10.62 -7.03
N ASP A 24 6.82 11.70 -6.25
CA ASP A 24 5.96 12.86 -6.51
C ASP A 24 6.45 13.68 -7.72
N ASP A 25 7.67 13.43 -8.23
CA ASP A 25 8.23 14.03 -9.43
C ASP A 25 7.90 13.23 -10.71
N SER A 26 6.95 12.29 -10.61
CA SER A 26 6.46 11.44 -11.71
C SER A 26 7.50 10.47 -12.27
N ASN A 27 8.44 10.01 -11.43
CA ASN A 27 9.43 9.02 -11.81
C ASN A 27 9.09 7.64 -11.24
N PHE A 28 9.28 6.60 -12.06
CA PHE A 28 9.32 5.24 -11.57
C PHE A 28 10.70 4.98 -10.99
N LEU A 29 10.72 4.35 -9.80
CA LEU A 29 11.98 3.91 -9.22
C LEU A 29 12.30 2.48 -9.66
N PRO A 30 13.59 2.09 -9.64
CA PRO A 30 13.98 0.70 -9.81
C PRO A 30 13.23 -0.22 -8.85
N ILE A 31 12.99 -1.45 -9.26
CA ILE A 31 12.32 -2.46 -8.42
C ILE A 31 13.25 -3.64 -8.17
N ASP A 32 13.06 -4.26 -7.01
CA ASP A 32 13.73 -5.51 -6.67
C ASP A 32 12.69 -6.64 -6.71
N ILE A 33 13.03 -7.70 -7.46
CA ILE A 33 12.25 -8.92 -7.55
C ILE A 33 12.69 -9.84 -6.41
N ASP A 34 11.74 -10.49 -5.75
CA ASP A 34 12.03 -11.45 -4.71
C ASP A 34 13.02 -12.54 -5.20
N GLU A 35 14.04 -12.87 -4.41
CA GLU A 35 15.07 -13.86 -4.79
C GLU A 35 14.50 -15.27 -4.97
N SER A 36 13.36 -15.57 -4.37
CA SER A 36 12.66 -16.85 -4.52
C SER A 36 11.76 -16.90 -5.75
N ALA A 37 11.55 -15.77 -6.45
CA ALA A 37 10.69 -15.69 -7.60
C ALA A 37 11.23 -16.49 -8.78
N THR A 38 10.34 -17.21 -9.45
CA THR A 38 10.63 -17.96 -10.67
C THR A 38 10.13 -17.21 -11.90
N GLU A 39 10.48 -17.68 -13.10
CA GLU A 39 10.00 -17.09 -14.36
C GLU A 39 8.47 -17.02 -14.48
N LYS A 40 7.74 -17.85 -13.73
CA LYS A 40 6.27 -17.85 -13.71
C LYS A 40 5.68 -16.79 -12.75
N ASP A 41 6.54 -16.20 -11.94
CA ASP A 41 6.15 -15.26 -10.89
C ASP A 41 6.29 -13.81 -11.31
N VAL A 42 6.95 -13.55 -12.44
CA VAL A 42 7.30 -12.21 -12.90
C VAL A 42 6.73 -11.94 -14.29
N PRO A 43 6.44 -10.67 -14.63
CA PRO A 43 6.09 -10.26 -15.96
C PRO A 43 7.09 -10.76 -17.01
N MET A 44 6.59 -11.09 -18.21
CA MET A 44 7.41 -11.63 -19.30
C MET A 44 8.63 -10.74 -19.62
N LEU A 45 8.47 -9.43 -19.51
CA LEU A 45 9.52 -8.45 -19.74
C LEU A 45 10.72 -8.61 -18.78
N PHE A 46 10.50 -9.13 -17.57
CA PHE A 46 11.55 -9.27 -16.56
C PHE A 46 12.22 -10.67 -16.55
N ILE A 47 11.65 -11.65 -17.23
CA ILE A 47 12.22 -13.01 -17.33
C ILE A 47 13.69 -13.03 -17.78
N PRO A 48 14.12 -12.26 -18.79
CA PRO A 48 15.52 -12.27 -19.23
C PRO A 48 16.52 -11.83 -18.14
N PHE A 49 16.09 -11.01 -17.18
CA PHE A 49 16.91 -10.58 -16.06
C PHE A 49 17.07 -11.72 -15.05
N LEU A 50 15.96 -12.36 -14.67
CA LEU A 50 16.00 -13.52 -13.77
C LEU A 50 16.90 -14.64 -14.32
N ARG A 51 16.85 -14.93 -15.61
CA ARG A 51 17.72 -15.93 -16.25
C ARG A 51 19.20 -15.62 -16.12
N LYS A 52 19.55 -14.35 -15.95
CA LYS A 52 20.92 -13.89 -15.70
C LYS A 52 21.25 -13.77 -14.20
N GLY A 53 20.34 -14.15 -13.32
CA GLY A 53 20.49 -13.98 -11.87
C GLY A 53 20.42 -12.51 -11.43
N GLN A 54 19.76 -11.65 -12.22
CA GLN A 54 19.57 -10.24 -11.92
C GLN A 54 18.16 -10.04 -11.37
N HIS A 55 18.07 -9.67 -10.10
CA HIS A 55 16.80 -9.38 -9.42
C HIS A 55 16.50 -7.90 -9.35
N HIS A 56 17.47 -7.05 -9.64
CA HIS A 56 17.31 -5.61 -9.71
C HIS A 56 16.95 -5.18 -11.14
N ILE A 57 15.81 -4.52 -11.28
CA ILE A 57 15.28 -3.99 -12.54
C ILE A 57 15.34 -2.47 -12.47
N ASP A 58 16.06 -1.85 -13.40
CA ASP A 58 16.19 -0.40 -13.44
C ASP A 58 14.89 0.32 -13.85
N ASP A 59 14.83 1.61 -13.60
CA ASP A 59 13.67 2.48 -13.86
C ASP A 59 13.26 2.50 -15.35
N VAL A 60 14.21 2.32 -16.26
CA VAL A 60 13.94 2.29 -17.71
C VAL A 60 13.06 1.08 -18.07
N TRP A 61 13.37 -0.10 -17.52
CA TRP A 61 12.59 -1.30 -17.75
C TRP A 61 11.28 -1.31 -16.99
N VAL A 62 11.25 -0.71 -15.80
CA VAL A 62 10.01 -0.49 -15.05
C VAL A 62 9.07 0.41 -15.85
N ARG A 63 9.57 1.53 -16.37
CA ARG A 63 8.81 2.44 -17.24
C ARG A 63 8.27 1.74 -18.46
N ARG A 64 9.09 0.93 -19.11
CA ARG A 64 8.67 0.16 -20.29
C ARG A 64 7.55 -0.82 -19.97
N TRP A 65 7.62 -1.51 -18.84
CA TRP A 65 6.55 -2.39 -18.38
C TRP A 65 5.24 -1.61 -18.17
N VAL A 66 5.31 -0.44 -17.54
CA VAL A 66 4.14 0.45 -17.36
C VAL A 66 3.56 0.86 -18.73
N GLU A 67 4.41 1.27 -19.67
CA GLU A 67 3.99 1.69 -21.01
C GLU A 67 3.30 0.57 -21.81
N GLU A 68 3.65 -0.69 -21.57
CA GLU A 68 2.99 -1.86 -22.16
C GLU A 68 1.61 -2.13 -21.54
N HIS A 69 1.34 -1.59 -20.34
CA HIS A 69 0.09 -1.78 -19.58
C HIS A 69 -0.90 -0.61 -19.69
N ILE A 70 -0.58 0.43 -20.44
CA ILE A 70 -1.42 1.59 -20.63
C ILE A 70 -1.62 1.91 -22.11
N VAL A 71 -2.59 2.76 -22.42
CA VAL A 71 -2.76 3.26 -23.78
C VAL A 71 -1.57 4.15 -24.16
N PRO A 72 -0.97 3.97 -25.35
CA PRO A 72 0.11 4.84 -25.82
C PRO A 72 -0.31 6.30 -25.96
N SER A 73 0.64 7.22 -25.77
CA SER A 73 0.38 8.66 -25.88
C SER A 73 -0.03 9.12 -27.27
N ASP A 74 0.30 8.35 -28.30
CA ASP A 74 -0.08 8.55 -29.70
C ASP A 74 -1.24 7.65 -30.16
N GLY A 75 -1.86 6.92 -29.22
CA GLY A 75 -2.96 6.01 -29.49
C GLY A 75 -4.21 6.74 -30.01
N GLN A 76 -4.83 6.22 -31.08
CA GLN A 76 -6.01 6.82 -31.72
C GLN A 76 -7.21 7.00 -30.76
N ASN A 77 -7.31 6.16 -29.73
CA ASN A 77 -8.39 6.18 -28.73
C ASN A 77 -8.01 6.91 -27.43
N LEU A 78 -6.83 7.52 -27.33
CA LEU A 78 -6.33 8.17 -26.15
C LEU A 78 -7.34 9.16 -25.54
N GLY A 79 -7.86 10.06 -26.35
CA GLY A 79 -8.84 11.06 -25.86
C GLY A 79 -10.13 10.46 -25.30
N GLN A 80 -10.55 9.30 -25.78
CA GLN A 80 -11.70 8.56 -25.25
C GLN A 80 -11.34 7.91 -23.91
N VAL A 81 -10.17 7.30 -23.80
CA VAL A 81 -9.68 6.67 -22.57
C VAL A 81 -9.48 7.72 -21.45
N LEU A 82 -8.88 8.86 -21.77
CA LEU A 82 -8.72 9.95 -20.81
C LEU A 82 -10.05 10.42 -20.25
N ARG A 83 -11.03 10.69 -21.14
CA ARG A 83 -12.37 11.11 -20.71
C ARG A 83 -13.10 10.07 -19.88
N ALA A 84 -13.00 8.79 -20.25
CA ALA A 84 -13.63 7.69 -19.52
C ALA A 84 -13.09 7.56 -18.09
N ASN A 85 -11.81 7.93 -17.88
CA ASN A 85 -11.15 7.89 -16.57
C ASN A 85 -11.08 9.25 -15.87
N GLY A 86 -11.74 10.29 -16.39
CA GLY A 86 -11.76 11.62 -15.79
C GLY A 86 -10.42 12.36 -15.83
N LEU A 87 -9.50 11.96 -16.71
CA LEU A 87 -8.17 12.53 -16.84
C LEU A 87 -8.17 13.68 -17.86
N GLN A 88 -7.54 14.78 -17.53
CA GLN A 88 -7.44 15.96 -18.41
C GLN A 88 -6.19 15.93 -19.31
N PHE A 89 -5.17 15.22 -18.92
CA PHE A 89 -3.89 15.09 -19.63
C PHE A 89 -3.35 13.66 -19.51
N TYR A 90 -2.40 13.33 -20.36
CA TYR A 90 -1.72 12.05 -20.34
C TYR A 90 -0.78 11.97 -19.14
N ASP A 91 -0.98 10.97 -18.30
CA ASP A 91 -0.09 10.62 -17.20
C ASP A 91 -0.04 9.10 -17.08
N SER A 92 1.16 8.54 -17.22
CA SER A 92 1.36 7.08 -17.24
C SER A 92 0.90 6.40 -15.96
N MET A 93 1.17 7.05 -14.81
CA MET A 93 0.82 6.45 -13.52
C MET A 93 -0.69 6.55 -13.25
N LEU A 94 -1.32 7.67 -13.58
CA LEU A 94 -2.76 7.80 -13.42
C LEU A 94 -3.53 6.85 -14.34
N LEU A 95 -3.04 6.63 -15.57
CA LEU A 95 -3.60 5.63 -16.48
C LEU A 95 -3.40 4.20 -15.96
N LEU A 96 -2.22 3.89 -15.43
CA LEU A 96 -1.94 2.58 -14.84
C LEU A 96 -2.85 2.31 -13.65
N ILE A 97 -3.01 3.29 -12.74
CA ILE A 97 -3.91 3.19 -11.58
C ILE A 97 -5.36 3.00 -12.03
N ALA A 98 -5.82 3.80 -13.00
CA ALA A 98 -7.20 3.75 -13.52
C ALA A 98 -7.55 2.39 -14.13
N GLY A 99 -6.55 1.72 -14.77
CA GLY A 99 -6.68 0.38 -15.34
C GLY A 99 -6.26 -0.74 -14.38
N GLU A 100 -5.88 -0.43 -13.13
CA GLU A 100 -5.29 -1.38 -12.18
C GLU A 100 -4.04 -2.09 -12.75
N GLY A 101 -3.42 -1.52 -13.77
CA GLY A 101 -2.31 -2.14 -14.52
C GLY A 101 -2.71 -3.38 -15.32
N ARG A 102 -4.01 -3.65 -15.51
CA ARG A 102 -4.48 -4.82 -16.26
C ARG A 102 -4.34 -4.58 -17.75
N CYS A 103 -3.74 -5.52 -18.44
CA CYS A 103 -3.65 -5.51 -19.90
C CYS A 103 -4.03 -6.88 -20.49
N ALA A 104 -4.12 -6.94 -21.81
CA ALA A 104 -4.43 -8.18 -22.52
C ALA A 104 -3.19 -9.05 -22.80
N GLN A 105 -2.01 -8.60 -22.45
CA GLN A 105 -0.73 -9.22 -22.83
C GLN A 105 -0.21 -10.17 -21.76
N ASP A 106 -0.51 -9.90 -20.49
CA ASP A 106 -0.17 -10.77 -19.37
C ASP A 106 -1.23 -10.73 -18.25
N ASP A 107 -1.05 -11.56 -17.24
CA ASP A 107 -1.97 -11.69 -16.12
C ASP A 107 -1.53 -10.86 -14.91
N PHE A 108 -0.57 -9.96 -15.08
CA PHE A 108 -0.08 -9.11 -14.01
C PHE A 108 -0.91 -7.83 -13.91
N PHE A 109 -1.07 -7.37 -12.67
CA PHE A 109 -1.74 -6.13 -12.36
C PHE A 109 -1.10 -5.48 -11.14
N ILE A 110 -1.44 -4.22 -10.88
CA ILE A 110 -1.00 -3.52 -9.68
C ILE A 110 -2.12 -3.47 -8.64
N GLN A 111 -1.73 -3.57 -7.38
CA GLN A 111 -2.59 -3.22 -6.25
C GLN A 111 -1.86 -2.24 -5.33
N GLU A 112 -2.55 -1.23 -4.84
CA GLU A 112 -1.94 -0.26 -3.94
C GLU A 112 -1.49 -0.96 -2.66
N VAL A 113 -0.21 -0.81 -2.31
CA VAL A 113 0.28 -1.21 -0.99
C VAL A 113 -0.42 -0.32 0.02
N ARG A 114 -1.43 -0.84 0.63
CA ARG A 114 -1.95 -0.21 1.84
C ARG A 114 -0.89 -0.46 2.90
N ASP A 115 -0.09 0.58 3.19
CA ASP A 115 0.83 0.51 4.31
C ASP A 115 0.08 -0.14 5.47
N ALA A 116 0.72 -1.09 6.17
CA ALA A 116 0.11 -1.74 7.33
C ALA A 116 -0.39 -0.69 8.37
N VAL A 117 0.19 0.52 8.33
CA VAL A 117 -0.28 1.72 9.04
C VAL A 117 -1.62 2.23 8.48
N ALA A 118 -1.95 2.02 7.21
CA ALA A 118 -3.25 2.41 6.62
C ALA A 118 -4.31 1.29 6.73
N SER A 119 -3.90 0.03 6.94
CA SER A 119 -4.81 -1.09 7.25
C SER A 119 -5.08 -1.23 8.75
N GLU A 120 -4.32 -0.55 9.61
CA GLU A 120 -4.72 -0.39 11.01
C GLU A 120 -6.04 0.37 11.05
N SER A 121 -7.05 -0.28 11.60
CA SER A 121 -8.32 0.40 11.86
C SER A 121 -8.05 1.68 12.66
N VAL A 122 -8.87 2.71 12.48
CA VAL A 122 -8.76 3.94 13.29
C VAL A 122 -8.67 3.59 14.77
N SER A 123 -9.41 2.56 15.21
CA SER A 123 -9.38 2.04 16.58
C SER A 123 -8.01 1.51 16.99
N SER A 124 -7.32 0.78 16.12
CA SER A 124 -5.97 0.25 16.39
C SER A 124 -4.94 1.38 16.47
N ARG A 125 -5.03 2.37 15.60
CA ARG A 125 -4.15 3.55 15.63
C ARG A 125 -4.34 4.36 16.90
N VAL A 126 -5.58 4.64 17.28
CA VAL A 126 -5.92 5.32 18.53
C VAL A 126 -5.44 4.51 19.73
N GLY A 127 -5.67 3.20 19.74
CA GLY A 127 -5.21 2.32 20.80
C GLY A 127 -3.69 2.33 20.98
N ASN A 128 -2.94 2.28 19.90
CA ASN A 128 -1.47 2.38 19.93
C ASN A 128 -0.99 3.73 20.48
N ILE A 129 -1.62 4.85 20.08
CA ILE A 129 -1.30 6.19 20.59
C ILE A 129 -1.54 6.25 22.11
N VAL A 130 -2.70 5.79 22.59
CA VAL A 130 -3.03 5.74 24.02
C VAL A 130 -2.01 4.91 24.79
N ARG A 131 -1.67 3.73 24.29
CA ARG A 131 -0.68 2.85 24.91
C ARG A 131 0.69 3.51 25.00
N GLN A 132 1.19 4.09 23.92
CA GLN A 132 2.49 4.77 23.88
C GLN A 132 2.52 5.95 24.87
N ALA A 133 1.49 6.79 24.88
CA ALA A 133 1.41 7.93 25.80
C ALA A 133 1.41 7.47 27.27
N ARG A 134 0.63 6.42 27.59
CA ARG A 134 0.62 5.83 28.93
C ARG A 134 2.00 5.28 29.34
N GLU A 135 2.67 4.57 28.46
CA GLU A 135 4.01 4.00 28.71
C GLU A 135 5.06 5.09 28.88
N GLN A 136 4.98 6.18 28.11
CA GLN A 136 5.84 7.35 28.26
C GLN A 136 5.60 8.09 29.57
N ALA A 137 4.35 8.17 30.03
CA ALA A 137 4.00 8.74 31.33
C ALA A 137 4.35 7.80 32.51
N GLY A 138 4.79 6.56 32.24
CA GLY A 138 5.12 5.58 33.28
C GLY A 138 3.91 5.06 34.06
N ILE A 139 2.70 5.21 33.54
CA ILE A 139 1.44 4.84 34.21
C ILE A 139 1.08 3.39 33.84
N SER A 140 0.62 2.59 34.80
CA SER A 140 0.09 1.27 34.58
C SER A 140 -1.29 1.30 33.89
N GLN A 141 -1.70 0.23 33.19
CA GLN A 141 -3.07 0.13 32.67
C GLN A 141 -4.14 0.24 33.77
N VAL A 142 -3.85 -0.26 34.95
CA VAL A 142 -4.77 -0.16 36.10
C VAL A 142 -4.88 1.29 36.54
N GLY A 143 -3.76 1.98 36.75
CA GLY A 143 -3.72 3.37 37.17
C GLY A 143 -4.45 4.30 36.20
N LEU A 144 -4.16 4.20 34.90
CA LEU A 144 -4.85 5.03 33.89
C LEU A 144 -6.36 4.73 33.84
N ALA A 145 -6.76 3.47 33.98
CA ALA A 145 -8.17 3.08 33.97
C ALA A 145 -8.92 3.66 35.18
N GLU A 146 -8.30 3.65 36.34
CA GLU A 146 -8.85 4.24 37.57
C GLU A 146 -9.00 5.76 37.42
N GLU A 147 -7.99 6.45 36.92
CA GLU A 147 -8.05 7.92 36.71
C GLU A 147 -9.13 8.32 35.69
N CYS A 148 -9.34 7.51 34.66
CA CYS A 148 -10.38 7.74 33.66
C CYS A 148 -11.77 7.23 34.07
N GLY A 149 -11.94 6.60 35.23
CA GLY A 149 -13.21 6.04 35.69
C GLY A 149 -13.72 4.88 34.83
N ILE A 150 -12.83 4.17 34.09
CA ILE A 150 -13.16 3.01 33.26
C ILE A 150 -12.56 1.73 33.85
N ARG A 151 -13.05 0.56 33.41
CA ARG A 151 -12.49 -0.72 33.86
C ARG A 151 -11.20 -1.03 33.09
N GLN A 152 -10.17 -1.58 33.75
CA GLN A 152 -8.91 -2.00 33.14
C GLN A 152 -9.11 -2.87 31.89
N PRO A 153 -10.02 -3.89 31.86
CA PRO A 153 -10.27 -4.66 30.63
C PRO A 153 -10.78 -3.80 29.47
N THR A 154 -11.49 -2.71 29.73
CA THR A 154 -11.94 -1.76 28.71
C THR A 154 -10.77 -1.01 28.12
N LEU A 155 -9.88 -0.45 28.97
CA LEU A 155 -8.65 0.22 28.53
C LEU A 155 -7.76 -0.75 27.72
N SER A 156 -7.59 -1.97 28.20
CA SER A 156 -6.82 -3.00 27.46
C SER A 156 -7.39 -3.32 26.08
N ARG A 157 -8.73 -3.32 25.92
CA ARG A 157 -9.38 -3.50 24.62
C ARG A 157 -9.21 -2.29 23.71
N ILE A 158 -9.24 -1.08 24.26
CA ILE A 158 -8.97 0.16 23.53
C ILE A 158 -7.52 0.15 23.02
N GLU A 159 -6.54 -0.11 23.89
CA GLU A 159 -5.11 -0.15 23.51
C GLU A 159 -4.78 -1.22 22.46
N ARG A 160 -5.55 -2.30 22.38
CA ARG A 160 -5.42 -3.33 21.33
C ARG A 160 -6.23 -3.04 20.07
N GLY A 161 -6.96 -1.92 20.03
CA GLY A 161 -7.83 -1.58 18.89
C GLY A 161 -9.07 -2.46 18.75
N ALA A 162 -9.37 -3.30 19.76
CA ALA A 162 -10.53 -4.20 19.75
C ALA A 162 -11.86 -3.49 20.04
N THR A 163 -11.82 -2.23 20.45
CA THR A 163 -13.00 -1.38 20.73
C THR A 163 -12.63 0.07 20.45
N SER A 164 -13.50 0.80 19.75
CA SER A 164 -13.38 2.24 19.58
C SER A 164 -13.84 2.93 20.87
N PRO A 165 -12.99 3.76 21.49
CA PRO A 165 -13.42 4.61 22.61
C PRO A 165 -14.39 5.68 22.12
N THR A 166 -15.27 6.14 23.01
CA THR A 166 -16.07 7.35 22.74
C THR A 166 -15.21 8.60 22.85
N VAL A 167 -15.71 9.72 22.33
CA VAL A 167 -15.00 11.01 22.40
C VAL A 167 -14.78 11.42 23.88
N GLU A 168 -15.77 11.18 24.73
CA GLU A 168 -15.68 11.43 26.17
C GLU A 168 -14.56 10.61 26.82
N THR A 169 -14.53 9.30 26.52
CA THR A 169 -13.47 8.41 27.03
C THR A 169 -12.08 8.87 26.56
N LEU A 170 -11.93 9.28 25.31
CA LEU A 170 -10.65 9.82 24.79
C LEU A 170 -10.27 11.12 25.49
N SER A 171 -11.24 12.00 25.74
CA SER A 171 -11.00 13.25 26.48
C SER A 171 -10.52 12.98 27.90
N ASP A 172 -11.10 11.99 28.56
CA ASP A 172 -10.71 11.65 29.94
C ASP A 172 -9.33 10.99 30.00
N ILE A 173 -9.02 10.10 29.02
CA ILE A 173 -7.68 9.54 28.85
C ILE A 173 -6.64 10.65 28.60
N ALA A 174 -6.94 11.61 27.71
CA ALA A 174 -6.02 12.70 27.40
C ALA A 174 -5.78 13.68 28.57
N LYS A 175 -6.70 13.78 29.52
CA LYS A 175 -6.52 14.58 30.74
C LYS A 175 -5.71 13.85 31.81
N ALA A 176 -5.78 12.52 31.83
CA ALA A 176 -5.08 11.67 32.78
C ALA A 176 -3.61 11.36 32.36
N LEU A 177 -3.25 11.60 31.11
CA LEU A 177 -1.90 11.48 30.56
C LEU A 177 -1.15 12.81 30.57
#